data_bd121a9d86cc5530d2b7d1725fc9681e
#
_entry.id   bd121a9d86cc5530d2b7d1725fc9681e
#
_cell.length_a   1.000
_cell.length_b   1.000
_cell.length_c   1.000
_cell.angle_alpha   90.00
_cell.angle_beta   90.00
_cell.angle_gamma   90.00
#
_symmetry.space_group_name_H-M   'P 1'
#
loop_
_entity.id
_entity.type
_entity.pdbx_description
1 polymer ?
#
loop_
_entity_poly.entity_id
_entity_poly.type
_entity_poly.pdbx_seq_one_letter_code
_entity_poly.pdbx_strand_id
1 'polypeptide(L)'
;MDDMDHRILSALHACGADPRVASAARGLSLAGEHGALWLAAGLAGAAADGARRRTWLRGTALVAGAHLGSIGVKRLVRRARPTHVRPLVRTAGRHSFPSSHATSAVAAAVAFGALGAPALAPLAAAMCVSRLVVGVHYPSDVAAGAALGALTARAGARWMRGGVPDVSYPGRPA
;
A
#
# COMPACT_ATOMS: atom_id res chain seq x y z
N MET A 1 19.37 11.25 9.48
CA MET A 1 18.36 10.48 8.74
C MET A 1 18.55 10.62 7.23
N ASP A 2 18.91 11.80 6.77
CA ASP A 2 19.05 12.08 5.32
C ASP A 2 20.19 11.32 4.63
N ASP A 3 21.34 11.14 5.27
CA ASP A 3 22.49 10.41 4.68
C ASP A 3 22.18 8.91 4.45
N MET A 4 21.52 8.25 5.41
CA MET A 4 21.10 6.85 5.26
C MET A 4 20.04 6.67 4.17
N ASP A 5 19.03 7.56 4.10
CA ASP A 5 18.02 7.59 3.04
C ASP A 5 18.68 7.71 1.66
N HIS A 6 19.65 8.61 1.51
CA HIS A 6 20.37 8.82 0.26
C HIS A 6 21.21 7.61 -0.15
N ARG A 7 21.98 7.03 0.78
CA ARG A 7 22.84 5.86 0.52
C ARG A 7 22.04 4.64 0.11
N ILE A 8 20.97 4.30 0.85
CA ILE A 8 20.12 3.15 0.54
C ILE A 8 19.40 3.37 -0.78
N LEU A 9 18.86 4.58 -1.02
CA LEU A 9 18.19 4.88 -2.28
C LEU A 9 19.16 4.74 -3.45
N SER A 10 20.36 5.30 -3.38
CA SER A 10 21.37 5.21 -4.45
C SER A 10 21.72 3.75 -4.76
N ALA A 11 21.93 2.94 -3.74
CA ALA A 11 22.24 1.51 -3.90
C ALA A 11 21.11 0.74 -4.60
N LEU A 12 19.86 0.94 -4.17
CA LEU A 12 18.71 0.26 -4.78
C LEU A 12 18.36 0.81 -6.16
N HIS A 13 18.53 2.11 -6.38
CA HIS A 13 18.34 2.72 -7.69
C HIS A 13 19.34 2.20 -8.71
N ALA A 14 20.58 1.93 -8.30
CA ALA A 14 21.60 1.35 -9.17
C ALA A 14 21.19 -0.03 -9.74
N CYS A 15 20.36 -0.80 -9.04
CA CYS A 15 19.79 -2.04 -9.58
C CYS A 15 18.93 -1.79 -10.83
N GLY A 16 18.40 -0.58 -10.99
CA GLY A 16 17.65 -0.16 -12.19
C GLY A 16 18.51 0.04 -13.44
N ALA A 17 19.85 -0.14 -13.35
CA ALA A 17 20.72 -0.20 -14.52
C ALA A 17 20.47 -1.48 -15.35
N ASP A 18 20.00 -2.58 -14.71
CA ASP A 18 19.56 -3.77 -15.43
C ASP A 18 18.19 -3.48 -16.09
N PRO A 19 18.07 -3.65 -17.42
CA PRO A 19 16.83 -3.38 -18.14
C PRO A 19 15.63 -4.22 -17.67
N ARG A 20 15.87 -5.46 -17.19
CA ARG A 20 14.81 -6.35 -16.68
C ARG A 20 14.28 -5.84 -15.35
N VAL A 21 15.18 -5.46 -14.45
CA VAL A 21 14.83 -4.88 -13.15
C VAL A 21 14.09 -3.55 -13.35
N ALA A 22 14.60 -2.68 -14.22
CA ALA A 22 13.95 -1.41 -14.55
C ALA A 22 12.54 -1.62 -15.13
N SER A 23 12.37 -2.58 -16.06
CA SER A 23 11.07 -2.90 -16.65
C SER A 23 10.09 -3.43 -15.62
N ALA A 24 10.49 -4.38 -14.79
CA ALA A 24 9.67 -4.93 -13.70
C ALA A 24 9.25 -3.83 -12.71
N ALA A 25 10.19 -2.97 -12.29
CA ALA A 25 9.91 -1.88 -11.36
C ALA A 25 8.95 -0.83 -11.96
N ARG A 26 9.09 -0.50 -13.26
CA ARG A 26 8.15 0.37 -13.98
C ARG A 26 6.76 -0.27 -14.09
N GLY A 27 6.68 -1.57 -14.43
CA GLY A 27 5.43 -2.32 -14.52
C GLY A 27 4.67 -2.33 -13.20
N LEU A 28 5.36 -2.63 -12.09
CA LEU A 28 4.78 -2.55 -10.74
C LEU A 28 4.34 -1.13 -10.40
N SER A 29 5.15 -0.12 -10.73
CA SER A 29 4.81 1.28 -10.53
C SER A 29 3.50 1.67 -11.22
N LEU A 30 3.35 1.28 -12.49
CA LEU A 30 2.16 1.54 -13.28
C LEU A 30 0.94 0.79 -12.73
N ALA A 31 1.07 -0.50 -12.45
CA ALA A 31 -0.01 -1.33 -11.90
C ALA A 31 -0.51 -0.83 -10.53
N GLY A 32 0.39 -0.29 -9.71
CA GLY A 32 0.06 0.26 -8.40
C GLY A 32 -0.44 1.71 -8.41
N GLU A 33 -0.51 2.35 -9.57
CA GLU A 33 -0.94 3.74 -9.65
C GLU A 33 -2.38 3.90 -9.14
N HIS A 34 -2.60 4.94 -8.30
CA HIS A 34 -3.87 5.17 -7.61
C HIS A 34 -4.38 3.97 -6.77
N GLY A 35 -3.51 2.99 -6.48
CA GLY A 35 -3.89 1.78 -5.77
C GLY A 35 -4.63 0.75 -6.63
N ALA A 36 -4.68 0.93 -7.97
CA ALA A 36 -5.53 0.18 -8.88
C ALA A 36 -5.36 -1.34 -8.78
N LEU A 37 -4.12 -1.84 -8.73
CA LEU A 37 -3.83 -3.27 -8.56
C LEU A 37 -4.53 -3.86 -7.33
N TRP A 38 -4.44 -3.15 -6.21
CA TRP A 38 -4.95 -3.62 -4.92
C TRP A 38 -6.47 -3.54 -4.83
N LEU A 39 -7.06 -2.49 -5.40
CA LEU A 39 -8.51 -2.36 -5.50
C LEU A 39 -9.09 -3.46 -6.41
N ALA A 40 -8.44 -3.72 -7.54
CA ALA A 40 -8.83 -4.79 -8.45
C ALA A 40 -8.71 -6.17 -7.77
N ALA A 41 -7.63 -6.44 -7.02
CA ALA A 41 -7.47 -7.68 -6.26
C ALA A 41 -8.57 -7.88 -5.22
N GLY A 42 -8.96 -6.81 -4.50
CA GLY A 42 -10.05 -6.87 -3.54
C GLY A 42 -11.41 -7.11 -4.17
N LEU A 43 -11.69 -6.47 -5.31
CA LEU A 43 -12.92 -6.70 -6.07
C LEU A 43 -12.97 -8.10 -6.68
N ALA A 44 -11.85 -8.60 -7.20
CA ALA A 44 -11.74 -9.97 -7.69
C ALA A 44 -11.98 -10.99 -6.57
N GLY A 45 -11.42 -10.78 -5.39
CA GLY A 45 -11.68 -11.59 -4.20
C GLY A 45 -13.17 -11.58 -3.81
N ALA A 46 -13.80 -10.40 -3.85
CA ALA A 46 -15.24 -10.26 -3.58
C ALA A 46 -16.12 -10.97 -4.62
N ALA A 47 -15.68 -11.06 -5.87
CA ALA A 47 -16.38 -11.77 -6.92
C ALA A 47 -16.21 -13.29 -6.81
N ALA A 48 -14.99 -13.75 -6.47
CA ALA A 48 -14.64 -15.18 -6.38
C ALA A 48 -15.15 -15.84 -5.08
N ASP A 49 -15.23 -15.08 -3.98
CA ASP A 49 -15.59 -15.58 -2.64
C ASP A 49 -16.91 -14.96 -2.18
N GLY A 50 -18.00 -15.49 -2.71
CA GLY A 50 -19.36 -15.03 -2.42
C GLY A 50 -19.71 -15.09 -0.93
N ALA A 51 -19.22 -16.10 -0.21
CA ALA A 51 -19.48 -16.28 1.23
C ALA A 51 -18.89 -15.13 2.05
N ARG A 52 -17.71 -14.63 1.68
CA ARG A 52 -17.01 -13.52 2.36
C ARG A 52 -17.02 -12.22 1.57
N ARG A 53 -17.89 -12.10 0.58
CA ARG A 53 -17.96 -10.92 -0.30
C ARG A 53 -17.97 -9.59 0.44
N ARG A 54 -18.79 -9.47 1.49
CA ARG A 54 -18.87 -8.23 2.30
C ARG A 54 -17.52 -7.91 2.98
N THR A 55 -16.82 -8.94 3.45
CA THR A 55 -15.52 -8.78 4.12
C THR A 55 -14.46 -8.32 3.10
N TRP A 56 -14.45 -8.89 1.89
CA TRP A 56 -13.58 -8.44 0.80
C TRP A 56 -13.85 -6.99 0.42
N LEU A 57 -15.11 -6.59 0.26
CA LEU A 57 -15.48 -5.21 -0.07
C LEU A 57 -15.08 -4.22 1.03
N ARG A 58 -15.25 -4.59 2.31
CA ARG A 58 -14.79 -3.77 3.43
C ARG A 58 -13.26 -3.66 3.46
N GLY A 59 -12.55 -4.76 3.21
CA GLY A 59 -11.09 -4.74 3.05
C GLY A 59 -10.64 -3.81 1.92
N THR A 60 -11.34 -3.86 0.79
CA THR A 60 -11.09 -2.95 -0.35
C THR A 60 -11.32 -1.49 0.04
N ALA A 61 -12.37 -1.21 0.79
CA ALA A 61 -12.63 0.14 1.30
C ALA A 61 -11.53 0.62 2.29
N LEU A 62 -10.98 -0.27 3.13
CA LEU A 62 -9.83 0.06 3.98
C LEU A 62 -8.59 0.40 3.15
N VAL A 63 -8.32 -0.34 2.09
CA VAL A 63 -7.20 -0.06 1.16
C VAL A 63 -7.38 1.30 0.49
N ALA A 64 -8.59 1.60 0.00
CA ALA A 64 -8.91 2.90 -0.57
C ALA A 64 -8.76 4.03 0.45
N GLY A 65 -9.26 3.84 1.67
CA GLY A 65 -9.14 4.79 2.77
C GLY A 65 -7.69 5.05 3.17
N ALA A 66 -6.85 4.00 3.25
CA ALA A 66 -5.42 4.13 3.51
C ALA A 66 -4.72 4.93 2.40
N HIS A 67 -5.05 4.65 1.13
CA HIS A 67 -4.52 5.40 -0.01
C HIS A 67 -4.87 6.89 0.07
N LEU A 68 -6.15 7.21 0.28
CA LEU A 68 -6.62 8.60 0.43
C LEU A 68 -5.99 9.29 1.65
N GLY A 69 -5.89 8.59 2.79
CA GLY A 69 -5.19 9.07 3.98
C GLY A 69 -3.74 9.44 3.69
N SER A 70 -3.03 8.60 2.91
CA SER A 70 -1.65 8.89 2.49
C SER A 70 -1.56 10.16 1.64
N ILE A 71 -2.56 10.44 0.80
CA ILE A 71 -2.64 11.68 0.01
C ILE A 71 -2.85 12.89 0.95
N GLY A 72 -3.69 12.74 1.97
CA GLY A 72 -3.90 13.78 2.99
C GLY A 72 -2.60 14.12 3.72
N VAL A 73 -1.90 13.11 4.25
CA VAL A 73 -0.60 13.30 4.92
C VAL A 73 0.42 13.94 3.97
N LYS A 74 0.45 13.53 2.70
CA LYS A 74 1.35 14.10 1.68
C LYS A 74 1.15 15.60 1.49
N ARG A 75 -0.09 16.07 1.56
CA ARG A 75 -0.42 17.51 1.45
C ARG A 75 0.00 18.31 2.68
N LEU A 76 0.09 17.67 3.84
CA LEU A 76 0.53 18.28 5.09
C LEU A 76 2.07 18.34 5.18
N VAL A 77 2.74 17.20 4.98
CA VAL A 77 4.20 17.08 5.18
C VAL A 77 5.01 17.75 4.05
N ARG A 78 4.54 17.67 2.81
CA ARG A 78 5.12 18.32 1.63
C ARG A 78 6.62 18.05 1.38
N ARG A 79 7.14 16.88 1.79
CA ARG A 79 8.53 16.51 1.55
C ARG A 79 8.82 16.46 0.04
N ALA A 80 9.90 17.08 -0.40
CA ALA A 80 10.35 17.02 -1.79
C ALA A 80 10.81 15.60 -2.17
N ARG A 81 10.69 15.25 -3.44
CA ARG A 81 11.20 13.98 -3.97
C ARG A 81 12.73 13.98 -4.08
N PRO A 82 13.35 12.77 -4.13
CA PRO A 82 14.79 12.66 -4.40
C PRO A 82 15.18 13.39 -5.69
N THR A 83 16.25 14.16 -5.62
CA THR A 83 16.82 14.90 -6.76
C THR A 83 18.21 14.44 -7.16
N HIS A 84 18.86 13.65 -6.29
CA HIS A 84 20.23 13.13 -6.48
C HIS A 84 20.27 11.87 -7.36
N VAL A 85 19.12 11.29 -7.71
CA VAL A 85 18.99 10.19 -8.67
C VAL A 85 17.99 10.56 -9.75
N ARG A 86 18.20 10.04 -10.98
CA ARG A 86 17.28 10.27 -12.10
C ARG A 86 16.10 9.30 -12.03
N PRO A 87 14.85 9.75 -11.84
CA PRO A 87 13.71 8.86 -11.73
C PRO A 87 13.45 8.11 -13.04
N LEU A 88 13.13 6.81 -12.95
CA LEU A 88 12.80 5.96 -14.09
C LEU A 88 11.34 6.07 -14.54
N VAL A 89 10.49 6.77 -13.77
CA VAL A 89 9.06 6.99 -14.05
C VAL A 89 8.66 8.43 -13.77
N ARG A 90 7.63 8.91 -14.44
CA ARG A 90 6.97 10.18 -14.10
C ARG A 90 6.09 9.99 -12.86
N THR A 91 5.88 11.06 -12.11
CA THR A 91 5.00 11.08 -10.95
C THR A 91 4.00 12.23 -11.05
N ALA A 92 2.74 11.97 -10.71
CA ALA A 92 1.68 12.97 -10.76
C ALA A 92 1.83 14.10 -9.74
N GLY A 93 2.61 13.89 -8.65
CA GLY A 93 2.75 14.87 -7.57
C GLY A 93 4.18 15.19 -7.20
N ARG A 94 4.38 16.41 -6.65
CA ARG A 94 5.69 16.92 -6.23
C ARG A 94 6.23 16.31 -4.94
N HIS A 95 5.36 15.82 -4.06
CA HIS A 95 5.71 15.39 -2.71
C HIS A 95 5.96 13.90 -2.63
N SER A 96 6.93 13.49 -1.81
CA SER A 96 7.34 12.09 -1.66
C SER A 96 6.70 11.39 -0.46
N PHE A 97 6.58 12.07 0.67
CA PHE A 97 6.18 11.47 1.95
C PHE A 97 4.67 11.56 2.23
N PRO A 98 4.06 10.47 2.68
CA PRO A 98 4.52 9.08 2.61
C PRO A 98 4.31 8.47 1.22
N SER A 99 4.86 7.27 0.96
CA SER A 99 4.62 6.57 -0.30
C SER A 99 3.23 5.97 -0.37
N SER A 100 2.34 6.52 -1.20
CA SER A 100 0.97 6.01 -1.37
C SER A 100 0.93 4.60 -1.98
N HIS A 101 1.91 4.23 -2.83
CA HIS A 101 2.06 2.87 -3.34
C HIS A 101 2.36 1.88 -2.22
N ALA A 102 3.30 2.20 -1.32
CA ALA A 102 3.60 1.36 -0.17
C ALA A 102 2.40 1.26 0.78
N THR A 103 1.68 2.38 1.00
CA THR A 103 0.50 2.42 1.86
C THR A 103 -0.59 1.47 1.36
N SER A 104 -1.00 1.58 0.10
CA SER A 104 -2.05 0.72 -0.46
C SER A 104 -1.59 -0.74 -0.58
N ALA A 105 -0.33 -0.99 -0.93
CA ALA A 105 0.22 -2.33 -1.05
C ALA A 105 0.20 -3.08 0.30
N VAL A 106 0.70 -2.44 1.35
CA VAL A 106 0.77 -3.07 2.68
C VAL A 106 -0.61 -3.17 3.31
N ALA A 107 -1.49 -2.16 3.11
CA ALA A 107 -2.88 -2.27 3.54
C ALA A 107 -3.58 -3.48 2.91
N ALA A 108 -3.39 -3.70 1.60
CA ALA A 108 -3.95 -4.85 0.89
C ALA A 108 -3.36 -6.18 1.37
N ALA A 109 -2.04 -6.26 1.55
CA ALA A 109 -1.37 -7.46 2.05
C ALA A 109 -1.89 -7.87 3.44
N VAL A 110 -2.10 -6.91 4.33
CA VAL A 110 -2.64 -7.16 5.69
C VAL A 110 -4.13 -7.51 5.63
N ALA A 111 -4.96 -6.74 4.93
CA ALA A 111 -6.40 -6.94 4.87
C ALA A 111 -6.77 -8.25 4.15
N PHE A 112 -6.20 -8.49 2.97
CA PHE A 112 -6.54 -9.64 2.14
C PHE A 112 -5.75 -10.89 2.54
N GLY A 113 -4.55 -10.75 3.12
CA GLY A 113 -3.81 -11.86 3.73
C GLY A 113 -4.64 -12.56 4.81
N ALA A 114 -5.37 -11.80 5.64
CA ALA A 114 -6.31 -12.32 6.63
C ALA A 114 -7.53 -13.06 6.00
N LEU A 115 -7.75 -12.92 4.70
CA LEU A 115 -8.80 -13.60 3.92
C LEU A 115 -8.27 -14.78 3.08
N GLY A 116 -7.02 -15.18 3.30
CA GLY A 116 -6.43 -16.33 2.60
C GLY A 116 -5.72 -15.97 1.29
N ALA A 117 -5.29 -14.71 1.13
CA ALA A 117 -4.48 -14.27 -0.01
C ALA A 117 -3.01 -13.93 0.40
N PRO A 118 -2.24 -14.89 0.98
CA PRO A 118 -0.89 -14.60 1.49
C PRO A 118 0.10 -14.23 0.38
N ALA A 119 -0.15 -14.63 -0.86
CA ALA A 119 0.68 -14.28 -2.02
C ALA A 119 0.75 -12.77 -2.28
N LEU A 120 -0.16 -11.97 -1.73
CA LEU A 120 -0.10 -10.52 -1.83
C LEU A 120 1.02 -9.89 -0.99
N ALA A 121 1.51 -10.57 0.04
CA ALA A 121 2.60 -10.05 0.86
C ALA A 121 3.92 -9.88 0.09
N PRO A 122 4.46 -10.90 -0.63
CA PRO A 122 5.65 -10.71 -1.43
C PRO A 122 5.44 -9.70 -2.58
N LEU A 123 4.24 -9.63 -3.16
CA LEU A 123 3.93 -8.63 -4.19
C LEU A 123 3.94 -7.20 -3.59
N ALA A 124 3.42 -7.01 -2.38
CA ALA A 124 3.49 -5.73 -1.68
C ALA A 124 4.94 -5.34 -1.34
N ALA A 125 5.76 -6.30 -0.92
CA ALA A 125 7.19 -6.06 -0.69
C ALA A 125 7.91 -5.64 -2.00
N ALA A 126 7.65 -6.35 -3.10
CA ALA A 126 8.17 -5.99 -4.41
C ALA A 126 7.71 -4.58 -4.85
N MET A 127 6.45 -4.22 -4.59
CA MET A 127 5.93 -2.87 -4.82
C MET A 127 6.73 -1.83 -4.02
N CYS A 128 6.97 -2.06 -2.72
CA CYS A 128 7.74 -1.16 -1.87
C CYS A 128 9.16 -0.96 -2.42
N VAL A 129 9.86 -2.04 -2.76
CA VAL A 129 11.21 -2.00 -3.34
C VAL A 129 11.20 -1.28 -4.69
N SER A 130 10.20 -1.51 -5.52
CA SER A 130 10.10 -0.86 -6.83
C SER A 130 10.14 0.67 -6.74
N ARG A 131 9.59 1.26 -5.64
CA ARG A 131 9.59 2.73 -5.46
C ARG A 131 10.98 3.31 -5.26
N LEU A 132 11.89 2.52 -4.69
CA LEU A 132 13.29 2.86 -4.50
C LEU A 132 14.08 2.64 -5.80
N VAL A 133 13.86 1.52 -6.47
CA VAL A 133 14.48 1.22 -7.77
C VAL A 133 14.14 2.28 -8.81
N VAL A 134 12.87 2.71 -8.90
CA VAL A 134 12.49 3.79 -9.84
C VAL A 134 12.91 5.19 -9.38
N GLY A 135 13.47 5.35 -8.17
CA GLY A 135 14.10 6.59 -7.71
C GLY A 135 13.14 7.73 -7.33
N VAL A 136 11.91 7.42 -6.92
CA VAL A 136 10.88 8.47 -6.67
C VAL A 136 10.52 8.67 -5.20
N HIS A 137 11.05 7.82 -4.31
CA HIS A 137 10.81 7.86 -2.86
C HIS A 137 12.09 7.56 -2.09
N TYR A 138 12.22 8.14 -0.91
CA TYR A 138 13.21 7.73 0.07
C TYR A 138 12.78 6.46 0.81
N PRO A 139 13.72 5.66 1.35
CA PRO A 139 13.39 4.52 2.23
C PRO A 139 12.42 4.87 3.36
N SER A 140 12.61 6.01 4.00
CA SER A 140 11.73 6.49 5.07
C SER A 140 10.30 6.81 4.58
N ASP A 141 10.13 7.30 3.32
CA ASP A 141 8.79 7.49 2.73
C ASP A 141 8.06 6.15 2.56
N VAL A 142 8.81 5.12 2.14
CA VAL A 142 8.28 3.77 1.93
C VAL A 142 7.94 3.12 3.27
N ALA A 143 8.83 3.21 4.26
CA ALA A 143 8.61 2.68 5.60
C ALA A 143 7.39 3.33 6.28
N ALA A 144 7.28 4.65 6.22
CA ALA A 144 6.13 5.38 6.76
C ALA A 144 4.82 5.02 6.03
N GLY A 145 4.87 4.88 4.70
CA GLY A 145 3.72 4.42 3.92
C GLY A 145 3.29 3.00 4.30
N ALA A 146 4.24 2.08 4.43
CA ALA A 146 3.99 0.70 4.86
C ALA A 146 3.37 0.65 6.27
N ALA A 147 3.91 1.43 7.21
CA ALA A 147 3.38 1.54 8.57
C ALA A 147 1.94 2.08 8.57
N LEU A 148 1.67 3.16 7.81
CA LEU A 148 0.34 3.74 7.68
C LEU A 148 -0.66 2.71 7.11
N GLY A 149 -0.27 1.98 6.07
CA GLY A 149 -1.11 0.94 5.47
C GLY A 149 -1.41 -0.20 6.45
N ALA A 150 -0.39 -0.71 7.15
CA ALA A 150 -0.55 -1.76 8.14
C ALA A 150 -1.44 -1.32 9.32
N LEU A 151 -1.23 -0.11 9.83
CA LEU A 151 -2.03 0.45 10.93
C LEU A 151 -3.49 0.62 10.53
N THR A 152 -3.76 1.19 9.34
CA THR A 152 -5.13 1.36 8.83
C THR A 152 -5.85 0.01 8.70
N ALA A 153 -5.20 -1.00 8.10
CA ALA A 153 -5.80 -2.31 7.92
C ALA A 153 -6.04 -3.03 9.27
N ARG A 154 -5.11 -2.94 10.23
CA ARG A 154 -5.24 -3.52 11.56
C ARG A 154 -6.33 -2.84 12.38
N ALA A 155 -6.36 -1.50 12.39
CA ALA A 155 -7.40 -0.74 13.08
C ALA A 155 -8.80 -1.06 12.54
N GLY A 156 -8.93 -1.21 11.20
CA GLY A 156 -10.18 -1.57 10.55
C GLY A 156 -10.52 -3.06 10.57
N ALA A 157 -9.67 -3.94 11.11
CA ALA A 157 -9.85 -5.38 11.02
C ALA A 157 -11.16 -5.90 11.68
N ARG A 158 -11.57 -5.28 12.78
CA ARG A 158 -12.85 -5.63 13.46
C ARG A 158 -14.05 -5.25 12.59
N TRP A 159 -14.06 -4.03 12.07
CA TRP A 159 -15.10 -3.57 11.15
C TRP A 159 -15.13 -4.41 9.87
N MET A 160 -13.98 -4.77 9.32
CA MET A 160 -13.87 -5.60 8.14
C MET A 160 -14.56 -6.95 8.33
N ARG A 161 -14.39 -7.59 9.50
CA ARG A 161 -15.01 -8.89 9.83
C ARG A 161 -16.48 -8.80 10.27
N GLY A 162 -17.05 -7.62 10.29
CA GLY A 162 -18.46 -7.47 10.63
C GLY A 162 -18.78 -7.43 12.11
N GLY A 163 -17.79 -7.12 12.95
CA GLY A 163 -17.95 -6.96 14.39
C GLY A 163 -18.83 -5.76 14.74
N VAL A 164 -20.14 -5.95 14.69
CA VAL A 164 -21.04 -5.28 15.62
C VAL A 164 -20.80 -6.00 16.95
N PRO A 165 -20.60 -5.31 18.09
CA PRO A 165 -20.66 -5.96 19.37
C PRO A 165 -22.00 -6.69 19.44
N ASP A 166 -21.97 -7.97 19.79
CA ASP A 166 -23.18 -8.71 20.18
C ASP A 166 -23.75 -7.95 21.39
N VAL A 167 -24.67 -7.06 21.13
CA VAL A 167 -25.52 -6.48 22.16
C VAL A 167 -26.49 -7.59 22.47
N SER A 168 -26.02 -8.53 23.33
CA SER A 168 -26.87 -9.47 23.98
C SER A 168 -27.90 -8.66 24.77
N TYR A 169 -29.09 -8.51 24.21
CA TYR A 169 -30.24 -7.99 24.96
C TYR A 169 -30.58 -9.03 26.00
N PRO A 170 -30.33 -8.80 27.30
CA PRO A 170 -30.83 -9.66 28.32
C PRO A 170 -32.34 -9.38 28.42
N GLY A 171 -33.17 -10.30 27.97
CA GLY A 171 -34.59 -10.22 28.17
C GLY A 171 -35.48 -10.47 26.95
N ARG A 172 -35.43 -11.68 26.41
CA ARG A 172 -36.58 -12.24 25.70
C ARG A 172 -37.13 -13.38 26.57
N PRO A 173 -38.25 -13.22 27.27
CA PRO A 173 -38.93 -14.35 27.91
C PRO A 173 -39.45 -15.31 26.84
N ALA A 174 -39.42 -16.60 27.17
CA ALA A 174 -39.84 -17.75 26.38
C ALA A 174 -41.29 -17.69 25.94
#